data_02f344bedbde3cdb9cb3e24d67f65090
#
_entry.id   02f344bedbde3cdb9cb3e24d67f65090
#
_cell.length_a   1.000
_cell.length_b   1.000
_cell.length_c   1.000
_cell.angle_alpha   90.00
_cell.angle_beta   90.00
_cell.angle_gamma   90.00
#
_symmetry.space_group_name_H-M   'P 1'
#
loop_
_entity.id
_entity.type
_entity.pdbx_description
1 polymer ?
#
loop_
_entity_poly.entity_id
_entity_poly.type
_entity_poly.pdbx_seq_one_letter_code
_entity_poly.pdbx_strand_id
1 'polypeptide(L)'
;MVQLASEAVEKTRAGKLIVLDRDGVINHDSEQFIKSPEEWRPIAGSLEAIARLNHAGYRVVVATNQSGVGRGLFDMGTLNAIHEKMHRALGQVGGRIDAVFYCPHTADTGCDCRKPKPGLLKEVAKRFGVDMSGVPVVGDGLRDLQAAEAVGGQPMLVLTGKGEKTLREGSFPKNTVIFPDLAFAVSALLAVD
;
A
#
# COMPACT_ATOMS: atom_id res chain seq x y z
N MET A 1 30.03 15.59 17.47
CA MET A 1 28.59 15.53 17.82
C MET A 1 27.68 16.13 16.75
N VAL A 2 28.04 17.23 16.09
CA VAL A 2 27.24 17.89 15.04
C VAL A 2 27.14 17.02 13.77
N GLN A 3 28.19 16.28 13.42
CA GLN A 3 28.27 15.43 12.22
C GLN A 3 27.36 14.19 12.30
N LEU A 4 27.24 13.56 13.49
CA LEU A 4 26.35 12.41 13.71
C LEU A 4 24.87 12.81 13.70
N ALA A 5 24.55 14.03 14.14
CA ALA A 5 23.19 14.56 14.05
C ALA A 5 22.79 14.90 12.61
N SER A 6 23.75 15.38 11.78
CA SER A 6 23.56 15.65 10.36
C SER A 6 23.29 14.38 9.56
N GLU A 7 24.05 13.31 9.78
CA GLU A 7 23.86 12.01 9.10
C GLU A 7 22.54 11.33 9.50
N ALA A 8 22.11 11.47 10.76
CA ALA A 8 20.81 10.97 11.22
C ALA A 8 19.63 11.75 10.59
N VAL A 9 19.78 13.09 10.44
CA VAL A 9 18.78 13.95 9.80
C VAL A 9 18.74 13.74 8.27
N GLU A 10 19.88 13.47 7.60
CA GLU A 10 19.91 13.11 6.19
C GLU A 10 19.31 11.72 5.92
N LYS A 11 19.53 10.76 6.81
CA LYS A 11 18.93 9.42 6.74
C LYS A 11 17.41 9.47 6.91
N THR A 12 16.87 10.38 7.74
CA THR A 12 15.43 10.62 7.89
C THR A 12 14.83 11.39 6.70
N ARG A 13 15.60 12.24 5.99
CA ARG A 13 15.15 12.94 4.78
C ARG A 13 15.13 12.05 3.52
N ALA A 14 15.98 11.03 3.45
CA ALA A 14 16.03 10.10 2.30
C ALA A 14 14.91 9.05 2.29
N GLY A 15 14.04 8.97 3.33
CA GLY A 15 13.28 7.77 3.59
C GLY A 15 11.81 7.86 3.96
N LYS A 16 11.13 9.00 3.87
CA LYS A 16 9.66 9.01 4.11
C LYS A 16 8.94 8.31 2.94
N LEU A 17 8.87 6.98 3.02
CA LEU A 17 8.17 6.11 2.09
C LEU A 17 7.10 5.32 2.85
N ILE A 18 5.94 5.18 2.25
CA ILE A 18 4.88 4.27 2.69
C ILE A 18 4.36 3.48 1.51
N VAL A 19 4.07 2.21 1.72
CA VAL A 19 3.47 1.34 0.71
C VAL A 19 2.06 0.97 1.14
N LEU A 20 1.11 1.13 0.24
CA LEU A 20 -0.31 0.85 0.46
C LEU A 20 -0.76 -0.26 -0.49
N ASP A 21 -1.58 -1.21 -0.02
CA ASP A 21 -2.45 -1.94 -0.93
C ASP A 21 -3.53 -1.00 -1.46
N ARG A 22 -4.16 -1.37 -2.56
CA ARG A 22 -5.22 -0.58 -3.19
C ARG A 22 -6.59 -0.98 -2.66
N ASP A 23 -7.00 -2.21 -2.94
CA ASP A 23 -8.32 -2.74 -2.61
C ASP A 23 -8.40 -3.07 -1.12
N GLY A 24 -9.40 -2.56 -0.42
CA GLY A 24 -9.56 -2.69 1.03
C GLY A 24 -8.78 -1.66 1.86
N VAL A 25 -7.89 -0.87 1.24
CA VAL A 25 -7.11 0.18 1.91
C VAL A 25 -7.47 1.57 1.37
N ILE A 26 -7.34 1.78 0.06
CA ILE A 26 -7.66 3.05 -0.61
C ILE A 26 -9.11 3.07 -1.05
N ASN A 27 -9.58 1.98 -1.65
CA ASN A 27 -10.94 1.80 -2.12
C ASN A 27 -11.59 0.54 -1.54
N HIS A 28 -12.91 0.52 -1.54
CA HIS A 28 -13.67 -0.67 -1.16
C HIS A 28 -13.26 -1.87 -2.02
N ASP A 29 -13.05 -3.02 -1.36
CA ASP A 29 -12.76 -4.29 -2.03
C ASP A 29 -14.04 -4.93 -2.57
N SER A 30 -13.89 -5.86 -3.52
CA SER A 30 -14.97 -6.65 -4.08
C SER A 30 -14.52 -8.10 -4.27
N GLU A 31 -15.35 -9.05 -3.85
CA GLU A 31 -15.12 -10.48 -4.11
C GLU A 31 -15.16 -10.80 -5.62
N GLN A 32 -15.82 -9.93 -6.40
CA GLN A 32 -15.93 -10.05 -7.86
C GLN A 32 -14.92 -9.19 -8.61
N PHE A 33 -13.86 -8.70 -7.94
CA PHE A 33 -12.86 -7.76 -8.46
C PHE A 33 -13.44 -6.36 -8.77
N ILE A 34 -12.58 -5.38 -8.90
CA ILE A 34 -12.90 -4.05 -9.42
C ILE A 34 -12.54 -4.08 -10.91
N LYS A 35 -13.56 -4.18 -11.77
CA LYS A 35 -13.43 -4.48 -13.20
C LYS A 35 -13.64 -3.28 -14.11
N SER A 36 -14.03 -2.14 -13.54
CA SER A 36 -14.20 -0.90 -14.28
C SER A 36 -13.95 0.32 -13.39
N PRO A 37 -13.71 1.50 -13.98
CA PRO A 37 -13.61 2.74 -13.22
C PRO A 37 -14.88 3.04 -12.40
N GLU A 38 -16.08 2.66 -12.87
CA GLU A 38 -17.34 2.90 -12.20
C GLU A 38 -17.46 2.11 -10.89
N GLU A 39 -16.87 0.92 -10.85
CA GLU A 39 -16.84 0.07 -9.66
C GLU A 39 -15.84 0.55 -8.61
N TRP A 40 -14.86 1.36 -8.99
CA TRP A 40 -13.87 1.90 -8.06
C TRP A 40 -14.49 3.01 -7.20
N ARG A 41 -14.54 2.80 -5.89
CA ARG A 41 -15.09 3.73 -4.89
C ARG A 41 -14.12 3.89 -3.73
N PRO A 42 -13.62 5.11 -3.43
CA PRO A 42 -12.70 5.31 -2.31
C PRO A 42 -13.37 5.01 -0.97
N ILE A 43 -12.58 4.51 -0.03
CA ILE A 43 -12.98 4.42 1.37
C ILE A 43 -12.95 5.83 1.96
N ALA A 44 -13.95 6.18 2.74
CA ALA A 44 -14.05 7.50 3.37
C ALA A 44 -12.79 7.82 4.18
N GLY A 45 -12.19 8.99 3.99
CA GLY A 45 -10.99 9.46 4.66
C GLY A 45 -9.67 8.92 4.09
N SER A 46 -9.68 7.91 3.19
CA SER A 46 -8.44 7.34 2.65
C SER A 46 -7.70 8.29 1.72
N LEU A 47 -8.42 9.06 0.89
CA LEU A 47 -7.80 10.02 -0.02
C LEU A 47 -7.18 11.18 0.74
N GLU A 48 -7.88 11.70 1.74
CA GLU A 48 -7.41 12.77 2.62
C GLU A 48 -6.20 12.31 3.46
N ALA A 49 -6.19 11.06 3.90
CA ALA A 49 -5.05 10.47 4.60
C ALA A 49 -3.80 10.45 3.71
N ILE A 50 -3.95 10.07 2.43
CA ILE A 50 -2.85 10.12 1.45
C ILE A 50 -2.38 11.56 1.23
N ALA A 51 -3.30 12.53 1.10
CA ALA A 51 -2.92 13.93 0.96
C ALA A 51 -2.12 14.42 2.19
N ARG A 52 -2.49 14.04 3.41
CA ARG A 52 -1.75 14.35 4.64
C ARG A 52 -0.34 13.75 4.63
N LEU A 53 -0.18 12.50 4.20
CA LEU A 53 1.14 11.87 4.02
C LEU A 53 2.01 12.68 3.05
N ASN A 54 1.48 13.07 1.90
CA ASN A 54 2.22 13.86 0.92
C ASN A 54 2.64 15.23 1.48
N HIS A 55 1.76 15.92 2.23
CA HIS A 55 2.09 17.19 2.90
C HIS A 55 3.19 17.03 3.95
N ALA A 56 3.24 15.88 4.63
CA ALA A 56 4.30 15.55 5.58
C ALA A 56 5.60 15.06 4.90
N GLY A 57 5.65 15.06 3.57
CA GLY A 57 6.83 14.68 2.79
C GLY A 57 6.97 13.19 2.48
N TYR A 58 5.95 12.37 2.77
CA TYR A 58 5.97 10.96 2.40
C TYR A 58 5.79 10.78 0.89
N ARG A 59 6.59 9.89 0.31
CA ARG A 59 6.31 9.26 -0.98
C ARG A 59 5.33 8.13 -0.73
N VAL A 60 4.22 8.16 -1.43
CA VAL A 60 3.16 7.16 -1.31
C VAL A 60 3.18 6.25 -2.53
N VAL A 61 3.34 4.97 -2.31
CA VAL A 61 3.44 3.94 -3.35
C VAL A 61 2.33 2.92 -3.16
N VAL A 62 1.73 2.48 -4.25
CA VAL A 62 0.76 1.37 -4.24
C VAL A 62 1.45 0.07 -4.69
N ALA A 63 1.23 -1.03 -3.95
CA ALA A 63 1.65 -2.38 -4.32
C ALA A 63 0.45 -3.34 -4.21
N THR A 64 -0.15 -3.72 -5.34
CA THR A 64 -1.44 -4.42 -5.37
C THR A 64 -1.45 -5.68 -6.23
N ASN A 65 -2.19 -6.70 -5.81
CA ASN A 65 -2.45 -7.90 -6.59
C ASN A 65 -3.70 -7.69 -7.46
N GLN A 66 -3.54 -7.76 -8.78
CA GLN A 66 -4.61 -7.52 -9.76
C GLN A 66 -4.83 -8.75 -10.67
N SER A 67 -5.12 -9.89 -10.05
CA SER A 67 -5.29 -11.16 -10.78
C SER A 67 -6.50 -11.22 -11.70
N GLY A 68 -7.41 -10.25 -11.64
CA GLY A 68 -8.49 -10.12 -12.62
C GLY A 68 -7.97 -9.96 -14.05
N VAL A 69 -6.81 -9.32 -14.23
CA VAL A 69 -6.13 -9.22 -15.54
C VAL A 69 -5.70 -10.62 -16.02
N GLY A 70 -4.98 -11.38 -15.19
CA GLY A 70 -4.53 -12.72 -15.55
C GLY A 70 -5.66 -13.74 -15.72
N ARG A 71 -6.84 -13.46 -15.17
CA ARG A 71 -8.09 -14.25 -15.38
C ARG A 71 -8.87 -13.81 -16.61
N GLY A 72 -8.44 -12.76 -17.31
CA GLY A 72 -9.17 -12.21 -18.47
C GLY A 72 -10.48 -11.52 -18.12
N LEU A 73 -10.71 -11.12 -16.87
CA LEU A 73 -11.93 -10.41 -16.44
C LEU A 73 -11.94 -8.95 -16.90
N PHE A 74 -10.79 -8.36 -17.05
CA PHE A 74 -10.54 -7.04 -17.63
C PHE A 74 -9.11 -6.97 -18.13
N ASP A 75 -8.83 -6.03 -19.01
CA ASP A 75 -7.51 -5.86 -19.64
C ASP A 75 -6.67 -4.78 -18.94
N MET A 76 -5.45 -4.60 -19.42
CA MET A 76 -4.51 -3.58 -18.92
C MET A 76 -5.01 -2.15 -19.17
N GLY A 77 -5.74 -1.91 -20.26
CA GLY A 77 -6.35 -0.62 -20.55
C GLY A 77 -7.38 -0.24 -19.48
N THR A 78 -8.21 -1.20 -19.09
CA THR A 78 -9.20 -1.05 -18.03
C THR A 78 -8.52 -0.82 -16.66
N LEU A 79 -7.46 -1.57 -16.33
CA LEU A 79 -6.70 -1.34 -15.10
C LEU A 79 -6.12 0.07 -15.05
N ASN A 80 -5.55 0.54 -16.16
CA ASN A 80 -5.03 1.90 -16.26
C ASN A 80 -6.13 2.95 -16.08
N ALA A 81 -7.31 2.74 -16.66
CA ALA A 81 -8.45 3.65 -16.49
C ALA A 81 -8.94 3.71 -15.02
N ILE A 82 -8.91 2.58 -14.30
CA ILE A 82 -9.19 2.53 -12.85
C ILE A 82 -8.16 3.37 -12.08
N HIS A 83 -6.87 3.18 -12.37
CA HIS A 83 -5.80 3.94 -11.72
C HIS A 83 -5.87 5.43 -12.06
N GLU A 84 -6.22 5.80 -13.29
CA GLU A 84 -6.42 7.19 -13.68
C GLU A 84 -7.56 7.86 -12.89
N LYS A 85 -8.68 7.14 -12.67
CA LYS A 85 -9.76 7.62 -11.79
C LYS A 85 -9.26 7.84 -10.36
N MET A 86 -8.47 6.92 -9.83
CA MET A 86 -7.85 7.04 -8.50
C MET A 86 -6.96 8.29 -8.44
N HIS A 87 -6.08 8.51 -9.41
CA HIS A 87 -5.21 9.69 -9.47
C HIS A 87 -5.99 11.00 -9.55
N ARG A 88 -7.06 11.05 -10.36
CA ARG A 88 -7.93 12.23 -10.46
C ARG A 88 -8.63 12.53 -9.13
N ALA A 89 -9.16 11.51 -8.47
CA ALA A 89 -9.81 11.68 -7.17
C ALA A 89 -8.84 12.17 -6.09
N LEU A 90 -7.61 11.62 -6.05
CA LEU A 90 -6.54 12.10 -5.18
C LEU A 90 -6.17 13.56 -5.47
N GLY A 91 -6.03 13.93 -6.73
CA GLY A 91 -5.72 15.32 -7.12
C GLY A 91 -6.75 16.33 -6.63
N GLN A 92 -8.03 15.95 -6.53
CA GLN A 92 -9.10 16.81 -6.01
C GLN A 92 -8.92 17.15 -4.51
N VAL A 93 -8.25 16.30 -3.73
CA VAL A 93 -7.95 16.52 -2.31
C VAL A 93 -6.49 16.93 -2.07
N GLY A 94 -5.73 17.23 -3.12
CA GLY A 94 -4.33 17.63 -3.02
C GLY A 94 -3.37 16.47 -2.72
N GLY A 95 -3.82 15.23 -2.92
CA GLY A 95 -3.03 14.01 -2.76
C GLY A 95 -2.44 13.50 -4.08
N ARG A 96 -1.43 12.63 -3.98
CA ARG A 96 -0.86 11.92 -5.13
C ARG A 96 -0.30 10.56 -4.71
N ILE A 97 -0.19 9.66 -5.67
CA ILE A 97 0.58 8.43 -5.58
C ILE A 97 1.78 8.56 -6.50
N ASP A 98 2.97 8.29 -5.95
CA ASP A 98 4.25 8.46 -6.66
C ASP A 98 4.54 7.31 -7.63
N ALA A 99 4.03 6.10 -7.34
CA ALA A 99 4.09 4.96 -8.25
C ALA A 99 3.05 3.90 -7.88
N VAL A 100 2.61 3.12 -8.88
CA VAL A 100 1.76 1.94 -8.71
C VAL A 100 2.50 0.71 -9.23
N PHE A 101 2.72 -0.25 -8.35
CA PHE A 101 3.24 -1.58 -8.68
C PHE A 101 2.09 -2.58 -8.56
N TYR A 102 1.93 -3.43 -9.55
CA TYR A 102 0.86 -4.42 -9.55
C TYR A 102 1.34 -5.78 -10.06
N CYS A 103 0.72 -6.83 -9.54
CA CYS A 103 0.89 -8.18 -10.03
C CYS A 103 -0.38 -8.60 -10.79
N PRO A 104 -0.32 -8.81 -12.12
CA PRO A 104 -1.47 -9.23 -12.90
C PRO A 104 -1.74 -10.73 -12.81
N HIS A 105 -0.80 -11.50 -12.26
CA HIS A 105 -0.82 -12.96 -12.33
C HIS A 105 -1.83 -13.59 -11.37
N THR A 106 -2.34 -14.75 -11.76
CA THR A 106 -3.15 -15.64 -10.90
C THR A 106 -2.26 -16.38 -9.90
N ALA A 107 -2.85 -17.05 -8.91
CA ALA A 107 -2.09 -17.72 -7.86
C ALA A 107 -1.28 -18.92 -8.36
N ASP A 108 -1.78 -19.60 -9.38
CA ASP A 108 -1.20 -20.78 -10.02
C ASP A 108 -0.04 -20.46 -10.98
N THR A 109 0.15 -19.21 -11.37
CA THR A 109 1.25 -18.77 -12.24
C THR A 109 2.63 -18.97 -11.62
N GLY A 110 2.74 -18.99 -10.28
CA GLY A 110 4.01 -19.20 -9.57
C GLY A 110 4.98 -18.01 -9.63
N CYS A 111 4.54 -16.82 -10.05
CA CYS A 111 5.37 -15.62 -10.15
C CYS A 111 5.93 -15.16 -8.78
N ASP A 112 6.99 -14.36 -8.79
CA ASP A 112 7.59 -13.82 -7.57
C ASP A 112 6.99 -12.47 -7.13
N CYS A 113 6.23 -11.80 -8.00
CA CYS A 113 5.64 -10.50 -7.69
C CYS A 113 4.35 -10.58 -6.86
N ARG A 114 3.60 -11.70 -6.91
CA ARG A 114 2.33 -11.81 -6.21
C ARG A 114 2.51 -11.92 -4.69
N LYS A 115 1.95 -10.97 -3.94
CA LYS A 115 1.87 -11.07 -2.47
C LYS A 115 1.15 -12.38 -2.06
N PRO A 116 1.66 -13.18 -1.12
CA PRO A 116 2.59 -12.81 -0.05
C PRO A 116 4.08 -12.82 -0.42
N LYS A 117 4.45 -13.18 -1.66
CA LYS A 117 5.85 -13.07 -2.06
C LYS A 117 6.28 -11.60 -2.13
N PRO A 118 7.56 -11.29 -1.82
CA PRO A 118 8.04 -9.92 -1.63
C PRO A 118 8.39 -9.18 -2.94
N GLY A 119 8.14 -9.76 -4.11
CA GLY A 119 8.65 -9.25 -5.38
C GLY A 119 8.24 -7.80 -5.67
N LEU A 120 6.97 -7.43 -5.46
CA LEU A 120 6.53 -6.03 -5.64
C LEU A 120 7.27 -5.07 -4.70
N LEU A 121 7.47 -5.45 -3.43
CA LEU A 121 8.15 -4.60 -2.45
C LEU A 121 9.65 -4.48 -2.76
N LYS A 122 10.28 -5.53 -3.29
CA LYS A 122 11.66 -5.47 -3.79
C LYS A 122 11.78 -4.53 -4.98
N GLU A 123 10.81 -4.52 -5.89
CA GLU A 123 10.80 -3.56 -7.00
C GLU A 123 10.60 -2.12 -6.51
N VAL A 124 9.77 -1.89 -5.48
CA VAL A 124 9.66 -0.59 -4.80
C VAL A 124 11.02 -0.17 -4.25
N ALA A 125 11.69 -1.03 -3.47
CA ALA A 125 13.01 -0.77 -2.91
C ALA A 125 14.02 -0.35 -3.99
N LYS A 126 14.09 -1.14 -5.07
CA LYS A 126 14.96 -0.87 -6.23
C LYS A 126 14.63 0.45 -6.93
N ARG A 127 13.35 0.71 -7.20
CA ARG A 127 12.91 1.93 -7.92
C ARG A 127 13.19 3.21 -7.16
N PHE A 128 13.04 3.16 -5.84
CA PHE A 128 13.20 4.34 -4.98
C PHE A 128 14.57 4.43 -4.30
N GLY A 129 15.44 3.42 -4.48
CA GLY A 129 16.78 3.38 -3.89
C GLY A 129 16.74 3.35 -2.35
N VAL A 130 15.78 2.63 -1.76
CA VAL A 130 15.57 2.59 -0.30
C VAL A 130 15.72 1.19 0.25
N ASP A 131 16.16 1.09 1.51
CA ASP A 131 16.00 -0.12 2.32
C ASP A 131 14.55 -0.15 2.83
N MET A 132 13.90 -1.31 2.70
CA MET A 132 12.52 -1.51 3.18
C MET A 132 12.43 -1.70 4.69
N SER A 133 13.56 -1.81 5.40
CA SER A 133 13.59 -2.00 6.85
C SER A 133 12.84 -0.88 7.57
N GLY A 134 11.78 -1.26 8.30
CA GLY A 134 10.91 -0.34 9.03
C GLY A 134 9.96 0.49 8.16
N VAL A 135 9.99 0.37 6.83
CA VAL A 135 9.05 1.08 5.95
C VAL A 135 7.62 0.59 6.21
N PRO A 136 6.66 1.48 6.50
CA PRO A 136 5.27 1.11 6.68
C PRO A 136 4.68 0.49 5.41
N VAL A 137 4.07 -0.68 5.56
CA VAL A 137 3.33 -1.38 4.51
C VAL A 137 1.92 -1.66 5.03
N VAL A 138 0.94 -0.98 4.46
CA VAL A 138 -0.45 -1.02 4.90
C VAL A 138 -1.26 -1.96 4.00
N GLY A 139 -1.94 -2.92 4.59
CA GLY A 139 -2.81 -3.84 3.89
C GLY A 139 -4.01 -4.27 4.74
N ASP A 140 -4.99 -4.88 4.11
CA ASP A 140 -6.17 -5.48 4.76
C ASP A 140 -6.07 -7.00 4.87
N GLY A 141 -5.12 -7.61 4.13
CA GLY A 141 -4.99 -9.06 4.01
C GLY A 141 -3.67 -9.62 4.58
N LEU A 142 -3.71 -10.87 5.06
CA LEU A 142 -2.54 -11.59 5.56
C LEU A 142 -1.35 -11.53 4.59
N ARG A 143 -1.61 -11.64 3.28
CA ARG A 143 -0.57 -11.62 2.24
C ARG A 143 0.22 -10.31 2.17
N ASP A 144 -0.41 -9.19 2.53
CA ASP A 144 0.25 -7.88 2.56
C ASP A 144 1.25 -7.82 3.71
N LEU A 145 0.81 -8.29 4.87
CA LEU A 145 1.59 -8.32 6.10
C LEU A 145 2.79 -9.27 5.99
N GLN A 146 2.59 -10.44 5.39
CA GLN A 146 3.67 -11.41 5.13
C GLN A 146 4.69 -10.87 4.11
N ALA A 147 4.21 -10.19 3.05
CA ALA A 147 5.12 -9.56 2.08
C ALA A 147 5.94 -8.44 2.74
N ALA A 148 5.34 -7.65 3.64
CA ALA A 148 6.03 -6.62 4.43
C ALA A 148 7.13 -7.22 5.31
N GLU A 149 6.79 -8.25 6.10
CA GLU A 149 7.74 -8.95 6.96
C GLU A 149 8.92 -9.51 6.17
N ALA A 150 8.67 -10.09 4.99
CA ALA A 150 9.69 -10.71 4.15
C ALA A 150 10.75 -9.73 3.63
N VAL A 151 10.51 -8.41 3.68
CA VAL A 151 11.48 -7.35 3.33
C VAL A 151 11.91 -6.52 4.55
N GLY A 152 11.56 -6.94 5.77
CA GLY A 152 11.87 -6.19 6.99
C GLY A 152 11.05 -4.90 7.18
N GLY A 153 10.00 -4.70 6.40
CA GLY A 153 9.07 -3.59 6.53
C GLY A 153 8.22 -3.67 7.80
N GLN A 154 7.55 -2.58 8.14
CA GLN A 154 6.60 -2.55 9.26
C GLN A 154 5.19 -2.90 8.77
N PRO A 155 4.67 -4.10 9.07
CA PRO A 155 3.31 -4.48 8.68
C PRO A 155 2.28 -3.65 9.44
N MET A 156 1.31 -3.09 8.72
CA MET A 156 0.16 -2.38 9.28
C MET A 156 -1.13 -2.97 8.72
N LEU A 157 -1.98 -3.47 9.61
CA LEU A 157 -3.29 -4.01 9.24
C LEU A 157 -4.34 -2.91 9.42
N VAL A 158 -5.13 -2.64 8.39
CA VAL A 158 -6.36 -1.86 8.51
C VAL A 158 -7.57 -2.79 8.52
N LEU A 159 -8.59 -2.47 9.34
CA LEU A 159 -9.77 -3.32 9.52
C LEU A 159 -10.82 -3.14 8.43
N THR A 160 -10.61 -2.22 7.50
CA THR A 160 -11.39 -2.09 6.26
C THR A 160 -11.16 -3.29 5.32
N GLY A 161 -11.96 -3.43 4.28
CA GLY A 161 -11.85 -4.55 3.34
C GLY A 161 -11.99 -5.91 4.02
N LYS A 162 -10.94 -6.71 3.95
CA LYS A 162 -10.83 -8.04 4.60
C LYS A 162 -10.19 -7.98 5.99
N GLY A 163 -9.84 -6.79 6.49
CA GLY A 163 -9.03 -6.62 7.69
C GLY A 163 -9.62 -7.24 8.95
N GLU A 164 -10.93 -7.12 9.17
CA GLU A 164 -11.59 -7.79 10.31
C GLU A 164 -11.50 -9.32 10.22
N LYS A 165 -11.60 -9.88 9.00
CA LYS A 165 -11.41 -11.31 8.77
C LYS A 165 -9.97 -11.71 9.08
N THR A 166 -8.99 -10.96 8.56
CA THR A 166 -7.56 -11.18 8.81
C THR A 166 -7.24 -11.13 10.30
N LEU A 167 -7.83 -10.17 11.03
CA LEU A 167 -7.67 -10.05 12.49
C LEU A 167 -8.20 -11.29 13.21
N ARG A 168 -9.39 -11.76 12.86
CA ARG A 168 -9.99 -12.96 13.49
C ARG A 168 -9.21 -14.24 13.22
N GLU A 169 -8.60 -14.37 12.05
CA GLU A 169 -7.76 -15.52 11.68
C GLU A 169 -6.44 -15.55 12.48
N GLY A 170 -5.91 -14.39 12.91
CA GLY A 170 -4.83 -14.26 13.88
C GLY A 170 -3.45 -14.78 13.46
N SER A 171 -3.28 -15.22 12.20
CA SER A 171 -2.05 -15.85 11.71
C SER A 171 -1.11 -14.87 11.00
N PHE A 172 -0.97 -13.65 11.50
CA PHE A 172 -0.14 -12.60 10.91
C PHE A 172 1.14 -12.33 11.73
N PRO A 173 2.15 -11.60 11.16
CA PRO A 173 3.40 -11.28 11.83
C PRO A 173 3.17 -10.59 13.19
N LYS A 174 3.96 -10.99 14.21
CA LYS A 174 3.77 -10.52 15.61
C LYS A 174 3.97 -9.02 15.79
N ASN A 175 4.78 -8.39 14.93
CA ASN A 175 5.05 -6.95 14.94
C ASN A 175 4.01 -6.14 14.16
N THR A 176 2.90 -6.74 13.73
CA THR A 176 1.83 -6.05 13.00
C THR A 176 1.14 -5.04 13.91
N VAL A 177 1.06 -3.79 13.46
CA VAL A 177 0.24 -2.75 14.12
C VAL A 177 -1.13 -2.70 13.46
N ILE A 178 -2.20 -2.57 14.27
CA ILE A 178 -3.58 -2.68 13.80
C ILE A 178 -4.27 -1.33 13.94
N PHE A 179 -4.99 -0.91 12.89
CA PHE A 179 -5.75 0.34 12.84
C PHE A 179 -7.15 0.12 12.29
N PRO A 180 -8.15 0.91 12.71
CA PRO A 180 -9.50 0.84 12.15
C PRO A 180 -9.51 1.03 10.63
N ASP A 181 -8.74 2.01 10.12
CA ASP A 181 -8.63 2.38 8.71
C ASP A 181 -7.32 3.10 8.41
N LEU A 182 -7.12 3.50 7.15
CA LEU A 182 -5.93 4.23 6.71
C LEU A 182 -5.79 5.60 7.39
N ALA A 183 -6.90 6.30 7.68
CA ALA A 183 -6.85 7.63 8.29
C ALA A 183 -6.29 7.57 9.73
N PHE A 184 -6.65 6.54 10.50
CA PHE A 184 -6.07 6.28 11.81
C PHE A 184 -4.60 5.87 11.72
N ALA A 185 -4.23 4.98 10.78
CA ALA A 185 -2.84 4.60 10.58
C ALA A 185 -1.95 5.80 10.27
N VAL A 186 -2.40 6.68 9.37
CA VAL A 186 -1.68 7.91 9.01
C VAL A 186 -1.62 8.89 10.18
N SER A 187 -2.69 9.02 10.96
CA SER A 187 -2.68 9.88 12.15
C SER A 187 -1.63 9.42 13.17
N ALA A 188 -1.52 8.11 13.39
CA ALA A 188 -0.51 7.54 14.28
C ALA A 188 0.92 7.76 13.75
N LEU A 189 1.14 7.53 12.46
CA LEU A 189 2.45 7.77 11.82
C LEU A 189 2.90 9.22 11.96
N LEU A 190 2.00 10.17 11.67
CA LEU A 190 2.32 11.60 11.70
C LEU A 190 2.42 12.20 13.12
N ALA A 191 1.95 11.49 14.14
CA ALA A 191 2.09 11.89 15.54
C ALA A 191 3.49 11.60 16.12
N VAL A 192 4.28 10.74 15.47
CA VAL A 192 5.61 10.30 15.92
C VAL A 192 6.74 11.01 15.16
N ASP A 193 6.39 11.69 14.04
CA ASP A 193 7.30 12.52 13.23
C ASP A 193 7.43 13.95 13.79
#